data_8a4e65ef948956d1bb96a2c65508f64e
#
_entry.id   8a4e65ef948956d1bb96a2c65508f64e
#
_cell.length_a   1.000
_cell.length_b   1.000
_cell.length_c   1.000
_cell.angle_alpha   90.00
_cell.angle_beta   90.00
_cell.angle_gamma   90.00
#
_symmetry.space_group_name_H-M   'P 1'
#
loop_
_entity.id
_entity.type
_entity.pdbx_description
1 polymer ?
#
loop_
_entity_poly.entity_id
_entity_poly.type
_entity_poly.pdbx_seq_one_letter_code
_entity_poly.pdbx_strand_id
1 'polypeptide(L)'
;IEGYYGNPWSNADRAELMRYGGDLKLNQYFFAPKDDPYHNKKWRELYPEEKLAEIRELARVGNQSKTRYVWTIHPFMNNRIRFGNEAHYQEDLATIKAKFTQLMKVGVREFGILADDAPSPVGGYNSYNRLMQDMTKWLTEMQGTYSGLRKEMIFVPGQYWGNGREDELKSLNENLPSSTSMTLTGGKIWGEVSESFLSTLKNNLSAGGKTYRPVSLWINWPVTDNSKQHLILGGGEKFLHPNVDPSLLSGIMLNPMQQSEPSKIALFSGAQYSWKQWKSEEEAKKINDIAFNFVENGHFEDSKVSAAFRELGKHMINQNMDTRVVKLEESVDLAPKLTDFMTKLKAGQDVTCLL
;
A
#
# COMPACT_ATOMS: atom_id res chain seq x y z
N ILE A 1 -1.43 1.82 2.11
CA ILE A 1 -0.95 0.88 3.13
C ILE A 1 0.35 1.39 3.76
N GLU A 2 0.42 1.54 5.09
CA GLU A 2 1.65 1.84 5.84
C GLU A 2 2.47 0.54 5.97
N GLY A 3 3.15 0.15 4.89
CA GLY A 3 3.86 -1.12 4.81
C GLY A 3 5.37 -1.01 4.57
N TYR A 4 5.92 0.20 4.57
CA TYR A 4 7.33 0.49 4.31
C TYR A 4 8.23 0.12 5.50
N TYR A 5 9.53 -0.03 5.21
CA TYR A 5 10.59 -0.13 6.21
C TYR A 5 11.16 1.27 6.51
N GLY A 6 11.08 1.69 7.77
CA GLY A 6 11.55 3.01 8.19
C GLY A 6 10.87 3.48 9.47
N ASN A 7 10.91 4.78 9.73
CA ASN A 7 10.24 5.35 10.88
C ASN A 7 8.72 5.32 10.66
N PRO A 8 7.94 4.67 11.54
CA PRO A 8 6.49 4.63 11.41
C PRO A 8 5.91 6.04 11.58
N TRP A 9 4.78 6.29 10.94
CA TRP A 9 4.05 7.54 11.13
C TRP A 9 3.57 7.70 12.57
N SER A 10 3.50 8.95 13.01
CA SER A 10 2.81 9.25 14.26
C SER A 10 1.29 9.00 14.15
N ASN A 11 0.61 8.80 15.27
CA ASN A 11 -0.85 8.66 15.25
C ASN A 11 -1.55 9.95 14.77
N ALA A 12 -0.92 11.12 14.94
CA ALA A 12 -1.38 12.38 14.37
C ALA A 12 -1.35 12.36 12.86
N ASP A 13 -0.23 11.94 12.26
CA ASP A 13 -0.07 11.80 10.80
C ASP A 13 -1.07 10.80 10.23
N ARG A 14 -1.27 9.65 10.89
CA ARG A 14 -2.25 8.64 10.48
C ARG A 14 -3.66 9.19 10.48
N ALA A 15 -4.05 9.90 11.54
CA ALA A 15 -5.36 10.50 11.66
C ALA A 15 -5.59 11.59 10.61
N GLU A 16 -4.59 12.42 10.37
CA GLU A 16 -4.65 13.46 9.34
C GLU A 16 -4.76 12.85 7.96
N LEU A 17 -3.96 11.83 7.65
CA LEU A 17 -4.02 11.16 6.36
C LEU A 17 -5.37 10.47 6.10
N MET A 18 -6.02 9.93 7.14
CA MET A 18 -7.37 9.40 6.98
C MET A 18 -8.40 10.49 6.69
N ARG A 19 -8.27 11.68 7.28
CA ARG A 19 -9.14 12.84 6.95
C ARG A 19 -8.89 13.30 5.52
N TYR A 20 -7.65 13.52 5.15
CA TYR A 20 -7.24 13.83 3.78
C TYR A 20 -7.76 12.80 2.76
N GLY A 21 -7.62 11.50 3.09
CA GLY A 21 -8.16 10.42 2.27
C GLY A 21 -9.69 10.47 2.12
N GLY A 22 -10.40 10.89 3.17
CA GLY A 22 -11.84 11.08 3.12
C GLY A 22 -12.28 12.14 2.11
N ASP A 23 -11.57 13.26 2.05
CA ASP A 23 -11.81 14.33 1.07
C ASP A 23 -11.57 13.85 -0.36
N LEU A 24 -10.62 12.95 -0.56
CA LEU A 24 -10.28 12.35 -1.84
C LEU A 24 -11.04 11.05 -2.16
N LYS A 25 -11.94 10.60 -1.26
CA LYS A 25 -12.69 9.36 -1.39
C LYS A 25 -11.82 8.09 -1.40
N LEU A 26 -10.65 8.12 -0.79
CA LEU A 26 -9.95 6.92 -0.37
C LEU A 26 -10.77 6.22 0.71
N ASN A 27 -10.97 4.92 0.60
CA ASN A 27 -11.92 4.23 1.46
C ASN A 27 -11.28 3.39 2.57
N GLN A 28 -9.96 3.15 2.51
CA GLN A 28 -9.25 2.32 3.47
C GLN A 28 -7.84 2.83 3.74
N TYR A 29 -7.46 2.78 5.01
CA TYR A 29 -6.11 2.96 5.49
C TYR A 29 -5.64 1.63 6.10
N PHE A 30 -4.67 0.98 5.49
CA PHE A 30 -4.13 -0.30 5.97
C PHE A 30 -2.95 -0.07 6.92
N PHE A 31 -3.15 -0.44 8.17
CA PHE A 31 -2.13 -0.38 9.21
C PHE A 31 -1.28 -1.64 9.18
N ALA A 32 -0.07 -1.53 8.64
CA ALA A 32 0.89 -2.62 8.50
C ALA A 32 2.34 -2.20 8.81
N PRO A 33 2.59 -1.32 9.83
CA PRO A 33 3.94 -0.82 10.08
C PRO A 33 4.86 -1.94 10.53
N LYS A 34 6.00 -2.10 9.86
CA LYS A 34 6.97 -3.16 10.12
C LYS A 34 7.55 -3.10 11.55
N ASP A 35 7.52 -1.93 12.19
CA ASP A 35 8.03 -1.72 13.54
C ASP A 35 6.98 -1.88 14.66
N ASP A 36 5.69 -2.08 14.33
CA ASP A 36 4.71 -2.44 15.34
C ASP A 36 4.92 -3.90 15.78
N PRO A 37 5.33 -4.13 17.05
CA PRO A 37 5.62 -5.48 17.48
C PRO A 37 4.36 -6.37 17.53
N TYR A 38 3.19 -5.81 17.80
CA TYR A 38 1.95 -6.56 17.94
C TYR A 38 1.33 -6.97 16.61
N HIS A 39 1.69 -6.29 15.54
CA HIS A 39 1.38 -6.67 14.18
C HIS A 39 2.22 -7.88 13.72
N ASN A 40 3.50 -7.97 14.16
CA ASN A 40 4.49 -8.91 13.66
C ASN A 40 5.13 -9.77 14.79
N LYS A 41 6.22 -9.28 15.40
CA LYS A 41 7.07 -10.11 16.32
C LYS A 41 6.33 -10.67 17.52
N LYS A 42 5.40 -9.90 18.08
CA LYS A 42 4.58 -10.22 19.25
C LYS A 42 3.11 -10.42 18.88
N TRP A 43 2.84 -10.94 17.71
CA TRP A 43 1.47 -11.08 17.23
C TRP A 43 0.58 -11.94 18.14
N ARG A 44 1.17 -12.82 18.96
CA ARG A 44 0.43 -13.61 19.96
C ARG A 44 0.07 -12.82 21.22
N GLU A 45 0.73 -11.70 21.49
CA GLU A 45 0.43 -10.87 22.66
C GLU A 45 -0.71 -9.88 22.33
N LEU A 46 -1.61 -9.67 23.27
CA LEU A 46 -2.63 -8.61 23.16
C LEU A 46 -1.98 -7.23 23.34
N TYR A 47 -2.61 -6.22 22.77
CA TYR A 47 -2.18 -4.83 22.98
C TYR A 47 -2.40 -4.41 24.43
N PRO A 48 -1.48 -3.67 25.05
CA PRO A 48 -1.72 -3.00 26.32
C PRO A 48 -2.77 -1.89 26.15
N GLU A 49 -3.44 -1.51 27.26
CA GLU A 49 -4.58 -0.58 27.21
C GLU A 49 -4.20 0.79 26.62
N GLU A 50 -2.99 1.28 26.89
CA GLU A 50 -2.49 2.53 26.31
C GLU A 50 -2.50 2.51 24.78
N LYS A 51 -1.99 1.42 24.19
CA LYS A 51 -1.97 1.25 22.73
C LYS A 51 -3.38 1.01 22.16
N LEU A 52 -4.25 0.36 22.90
CA LEU A 52 -5.66 0.21 22.52
C LEU A 52 -6.39 1.55 22.48
N ALA A 53 -6.09 2.47 23.39
CA ALA A 53 -6.67 3.81 23.38
C ALA A 53 -6.25 4.58 22.11
N GLU A 54 -4.99 4.46 21.69
CA GLU A 54 -4.51 5.03 20.44
C GLU A 54 -5.26 4.44 19.21
N ILE A 55 -5.39 3.11 19.16
CA ILE A 55 -6.11 2.41 18.06
C ILE A 55 -7.59 2.79 18.06
N ARG A 56 -8.23 2.94 19.23
CA ARG A 56 -9.62 3.41 19.34
C ARG A 56 -9.81 4.75 18.67
N GLU A 57 -8.89 5.69 18.91
CA GLU A 57 -8.96 7.02 18.30
C GLU A 57 -8.75 6.94 16.77
N LEU A 58 -7.80 6.17 16.29
CA LEU A 58 -7.59 5.97 14.86
C LEU A 58 -8.81 5.32 14.18
N ALA A 59 -9.39 4.30 14.77
CA ALA A 59 -10.61 3.68 14.26
C ALA A 59 -11.79 4.67 14.22
N ARG A 60 -11.92 5.52 15.26
CA ARG A 60 -12.92 6.59 15.31
C ARG A 60 -12.75 7.59 14.17
N VAL A 61 -11.53 8.08 13.96
CA VAL A 61 -11.21 9.02 12.88
C VAL A 61 -11.48 8.37 11.53
N GLY A 62 -11.02 7.14 11.31
CA GLY A 62 -11.26 6.41 10.05
C GLY A 62 -12.75 6.22 9.75
N ASN A 63 -13.55 5.91 10.75
CA ASN A 63 -15.00 5.78 10.60
C ASN A 63 -15.67 7.13 10.25
N GLN A 64 -15.22 8.23 10.85
CA GLN A 64 -15.74 9.57 10.58
C GLN A 64 -15.36 10.07 9.19
N SER A 65 -14.09 9.92 8.79
CA SER A 65 -13.57 10.36 7.51
C SER A 65 -13.98 9.47 6.33
N LYS A 66 -14.49 8.26 6.59
CA LYS A 66 -14.77 7.21 5.59
C LYS A 66 -13.53 6.58 4.95
N THR A 67 -12.33 6.97 5.36
CA THR A 67 -11.09 6.24 5.10
C THR A 67 -10.85 5.29 6.25
N ARG A 68 -11.52 4.14 6.20
CA ARG A 68 -11.63 3.22 7.33
C ARG A 68 -10.26 2.65 7.72
N TYR A 69 -10.04 2.56 9.03
CA TYR A 69 -8.84 1.95 9.59
C TYR A 69 -8.92 0.43 9.49
N VAL A 70 -8.07 -0.17 8.66
CA VAL A 70 -7.92 -1.62 8.47
C VAL A 70 -6.69 -2.07 9.25
N TRP A 71 -6.87 -2.92 10.25
CA TRP A 71 -5.77 -3.48 11.00
C TRP A 71 -5.30 -4.78 10.37
N THR A 72 -3.98 -4.96 10.23
CA THR A 72 -3.42 -6.16 9.63
C THR A 72 -2.52 -6.93 10.60
N ILE A 73 -2.37 -8.25 10.38
CA ILE A 73 -1.47 -9.11 11.13
C ILE A 73 -0.51 -9.84 10.19
N HIS A 74 0.73 -10.01 10.63
CA HIS A 74 1.76 -10.75 9.92
C HIS A 74 2.30 -11.92 10.77
N PRO A 75 1.60 -13.07 10.82
CA PRO A 75 1.97 -14.18 11.72
C PRO A 75 2.92 -15.20 11.08
N PHE A 76 3.64 -14.86 10.01
CA PHE A 76 4.41 -15.82 9.23
C PHE A 76 5.92 -15.58 9.24
N MET A 77 6.39 -14.39 9.61
CA MET A 77 7.82 -14.04 9.57
C MET A 77 8.52 -14.38 10.89
N ASN A 78 8.01 -13.87 11.98
CA ASN A 78 8.56 -14.07 13.32
C ASN A 78 7.57 -14.85 14.17
N ASN A 79 8.06 -15.83 14.98
CA ASN A 79 7.15 -16.64 15.82
C ASN A 79 6.01 -17.26 14.99
N ARG A 80 6.35 -17.88 13.88
CA ARG A 80 5.39 -18.31 12.85
C ARG A 80 4.25 -19.14 13.41
N ILE A 81 3.08 -19.00 12.80
CA ILE A 81 1.92 -19.84 13.05
C ILE A 81 2.25 -21.32 12.82
N ARG A 82 1.79 -22.19 13.70
CA ARG A 82 2.22 -23.58 13.83
C ARG A 82 1.28 -24.56 13.12
N PHE A 83 1.29 -24.57 11.79
CA PHE A 83 0.43 -25.46 11.00
C PHE A 83 0.76 -26.95 11.10
N GLY A 84 1.98 -27.31 11.52
CA GLY A 84 2.44 -28.69 11.54
C GLY A 84 1.81 -29.59 12.62
N ASN A 85 1.06 -29.02 13.56
CA ASN A 85 0.36 -29.73 14.63
C ASN A 85 -1.02 -29.11 14.83
N GLU A 86 -2.06 -29.92 14.84
CA GLU A 86 -3.44 -29.44 14.91
C GLU A 86 -3.74 -28.68 16.21
N ALA A 87 -3.32 -29.17 17.36
CA ALA A 87 -3.54 -28.52 18.65
C ALA A 87 -2.86 -27.13 18.67
N HIS A 88 -1.62 -27.04 18.21
CA HIS A 88 -0.88 -25.78 18.13
C HIS A 88 -1.50 -24.81 17.12
N TYR A 89 -2.01 -25.31 16.00
CA TYR A 89 -2.72 -24.46 15.05
C TYR A 89 -3.99 -23.87 15.68
N GLN A 90 -4.77 -24.67 16.39
CA GLN A 90 -5.98 -24.19 17.06
C GLN A 90 -5.67 -23.16 18.16
N GLU A 91 -4.58 -23.34 18.92
CA GLU A 91 -4.10 -22.33 19.88
C GLU A 91 -3.74 -21.01 19.18
N ASP A 92 -3.01 -21.07 18.08
CA ASP A 92 -2.62 -19.90 17.31
C ASP A 92 -3.83 -19.20 16.67
N LEU A 93 -4.76 -19.96 16.12
CA LEU A 93 -6.01 -19.46 15.58
C LEU A 93 -6.85 -18.76 16.65
N ALA A 94 -6.97 -19.37 17.84
CA ALA A 94 -7.66 -18.76 18.97
C ALA A 94 -6.99 -17.44 19.41
N THR A 95 -5.68 -17.40 19.36
CA THR A 95 -4.90 -16.18 19.68
C THR A 95 -5.15 -15.06 18.67
N ILE A 96 -5.17 -15.35 17.38
CA ILE A 96 -5.53 -14.35 16.34
C ILE A 96 -6.95 -13.85 16.57
N LYS A 97 -7.91 -14.75 16.80
CA LYS A 97 -9.30 -14.40 17.11
C LYS A 97 -9.42 -13.50 18.35
N ALA A 98 -8.69 -13.82 19.43
CA ALA A 98 -8.67 -13.02 20.64
C ALA A 98 -8.16 -11.59 20.38
N LYS A 99 -7.07 -11.45 19.60
CA LYS A 99 -6.54 -10.14 19.20
C LYS A 99 -7.53 -9.34 18.34
N PHE A 100 -8.14 -9.97 17.34
CA PHE A 100 -9.16 -9.30 16.51
C PHE A 100 -10.36 -8.89 17.36
N THR A 101 -10.78 -9.72 18.31
CA THR A 101 -11.86 -9.38 19.25
C THR A 101 -11.50 -8.18 20.11
N GLN A 102 -10.26 -8.09 20.61
CA GLN A 102 -9.76 -6.95 21.35
C GLN A 102 -9.87 -5.66 20.51
N LEU A 103 -9.47 -5.74 19.24
CA LEU A 103 -9.53 -4.61 18.32
C LEU A 103 -10.97 -4.24 17.92
N MET A 104 -11.85 -5.22 17.76
CA MET A 104 -13.29 -4.97 17.52
C MET A 104 -13.94 -4.20 18.65
N LYS A 105 -13.55 -4.49 19.91
CA LYS A 105 -14.05 -3.78 21.11
C LYS A 105 -13.68 -2.30 21.12
N VAL A 106 -12.59 -1.93 20.45
CA VAL A 106 -12.16 -0.52 20.32
C VAL A 106 -12.55 0.13 19.00
N GLY A 107 -13.36 -0.54 18.18
CA GLY A 107 -13.96 0.08 16.99
C GLY A 107 -13.37 -0.31 15.66
N VAL A 108 -12.34 -1.16 15.60
CA VAL A 108 -11.83 -1.70 14.33
C VAL A 108 -12.88 -2.61 13.70
N ARG A 109 -13.12 -2.46 12.41
CA ARG A 109 -14.17 -3.19 11.67
C ARG A 109 -13.69 -3.89 10.41
N GLU A 110 -12.42 -3.72 10.04
CA GLU A 110 -11.80 -4.34 8.88
C GLU A 110 -10.41 -4.86 9.23
N PHE A 111 -10.04 -6.00 8.63
CA PHE A 111 -8.82 -6.72 8.95
C PHE A 111 -8.14 -7.24 7.68
N GLY A 112 -6.84 -7.55 7.80
CA GLY A 112 -6.06 -8.21 6.77
C GLY A 112 -4.99 -9.13 7.34
N ILE A 113 -4.52 -10.06 6.53
CA ILE A 113 -3.46 -11.00 6.89
C ILE A 113 -2.36 -10.92 5.85
N LEU A 114 -1.11 -10.76 6.30
CA LEU A 114 0.05 -10.54 5.46
C LEU A 114 1.05 -11.68 5.62
N ALA A 115 1.63 -12.14 4.50
CA ALA A 115 2.70 -13.13 4.45
C ALA A 115 3.88 -12.68 3.57
N ASP A 116 3.93 -11.38 3.22
CA ASP A 116 5.04 -10.80 2.47
C ASP A 116 6.38 -11.02 3.19
N ASP A 117 7.44 -11.24 2.40
CA ASP A 117 8.80 -11.52 2.88
C ASP A 117 8.92 -12.73 3.84
N ALA A 118 7.87 -13.53 3.97
CA ALA A 118 7.87 -14.72 4.81
C ALA A 118 8.36 -15.96 4.05
N PRO A 119 9.00 -16.90 4.75
CA PRO A 119 9.29 -18.21 4.16
C PRO A 119 7.99 -19.01 3.95
N SER A 120 8.02 -19.94 3.02
CA SER A 120 6.87 -20.82 2.73
C SER A 120 6.31 -21.46 4.01
N PRO A 121 4.97 -21.56 4.14
CA PRO A 121 4.34 -22.11 5.32
C PRO A 121 4.55 -23.61 5.44
N VAL A 122 4.61 -24.12 6.66
CA VAL A 122 4.57 -25.56 6.93
C VAL A 122 3.23 -26.13 6.46
N GLY A 123 3.25 -27.24 5.74
CA GLY A 123 2.05 -27.82 5.14
C GLY A 123 1.70 -27.26 3.76
N GLY A 124 2.55 -26.36 3.22
CA GLY A 124 2.37 -25.76 1.90
C GLY A 124 1.26 -24.69 1.87
N TYR A 125 0.86 -24.29 0.68
CA TYR A 125 -0.07 -23.18 0.46
C TYR A 125 -1.50 -23.45 0.92
N ASN A 126 -1.88 -24.71 1.10
CA ASN A 126 -3.16 -25.10 1.72
C ASN A 126 -3.30 -24.57 3.16
N SER A 127 -2.18 -24.34 3.86
CA SER A 127 -2.19 -23.73 5.19
C SER A 127 -2.69 -22.30 5.17
N TYR A 128 -2.32 -21.52 4.15
CA TYR A 128 -2.86 -20.17 3.95
C TYR A 128 -4.37 -20.22 3.67
N ASN A 129 -4.78 -21.08 2.74
CA ASN A 129 -6.21 -21.24 2.40
C ASN A 129 -7.04 -21.62 3.63
N ARG A 130 -6.55 -22.55 4.43
CA ARG A 130 -7.18 -22.98 5.68
C ARG A 130 -7.35 -21.83 6.67
N LEU A 131 -6.27 -21.11 6.96
CA LEU A 131 -6.34 -19.95 7.87
C LEU A 131 -7.36 -18.92 7.38
N MET A 132 -7.34 -18.59 6.10
CA MET A 132 -8.28 -17.60 5.54
C MET A 132 -9.72 -18.08 5.59
N GLN A 133 -9.98 -19.38 5.37
CA GLN A 133 -11.32 -19.98 5.51
C GLN A 133 -11.80 -19.94 6.96
N ASP A 134 -10.96 -20.35 7.92
CA ASP A 134 -11.27 -20.34 9.35
C ASP A 134 -11.55 -18.92 9.86
N MET A 135 -10.74 -17.96 9.45
CA MET A 135 -10.92 -16.55 9.83
C MET A 135 -12.16 -15.93 9.18
N THR A 136 -12.42 -16.20 7.91
CA THR A 136 -13.62 -15.69 7.21
C THR A 136 -14.91 -16.24 7.83
N LYS A 137 -14.94 -17.53 8.14
CA LYS A 137 -16.06 -18.16 8.84
C LYS A 137 -16.32 -17.46 10.17
N TRP A 138 -15.28 -17.34 10.99
CA TRP A 138 -15.38 -16.71 12.29
C TRP A 138 -15.78 -15.23 12.20
N LEU A 139 -15.23 -14.44 11.28
CA LEU A 139 -15.65 -13.04 11.08
C LEU A 139 -17.11 -12.94 10.69
N THR A 140 -17.62 -13.88 9.88
CA THR A 140 -19.04 -13.94 9.51
C THR A 140 -19.92 -14.15 10.74
N GLU A 141 -19.53 -15.04 11.66
CA GLU A 141 -20.22 -15.25 12.93
C GLU A 141 -20.19 -13.98 13.80
N MET A 142 -19.05 -13.30 13.86
CA MET A 142 -18.88 -12.09 14.66
C MET A 142 -19.67 -10.87 14.16
N GLN A 143 -20.11 -10.86 12.90
CA GLN A 143 -20.97 -9.79 12.35
C GLN A 143 -22.29 -9.62 13.14
N GLY A 144 -22.79 -10.68 13.74
CA GLY A 144 -23.96 -10.62 14.62
C GLY A 144 -23.73 -9.85 15.93
N THR A 145 -22.46 -9.74 16.34
CA THR A 145 -22.07 -9.06 17.61
C THR A 145 -21.55 -7.65 17.35
N TYR A 146 -20.79 -7.44 16.26
CA TYR A 146 -20.14 -6.17 15.96
C TYR A 146 -20.73 -5.54 14.71
N SER A 147 -21.63 -4.60 14.89
CA SER A 147 -22.25 -3.87 13.75
C SER A 147 -21.18 -3.21 12.89
N GLY A 148 -21.35 -3.33 11.57
CA GLY A 148 -20.42 -2.79 10.57
C GLY A 148 -19.12 -3.60 10.39
N LEU A 149 -18.96 -4.70 11.11
CA LEU A 149 -17.82 -5.61 10.89
C LEU A 149 -17.87 -6.20 9.49
N ARG A 150 -16.75 -6.13 8.79
CA ARG A 150 -16.59 -6.69 7.45
C ARG A 150 -15.87 -8.04 7.53
N LYS A 151 -16.33 -8.99 6.76
CA LYS A 151 -15.67 -10.29 6.58
C LYS A 151 -14.67 -10.28 5.42
N GLU A 152 -14.75 -9.24 4.61
CA GLU A 152 -13.83 -9.01 3.51
C GLU A 152 -12.44 -8.69 4.07
N MET A 153 -11.46 -9.48 3.64
CA MET A 153 -10.07 -9.33 4.04
C MET A 153 -9.17 -9.23 2.81
N ILE A 154 -8.03 -8.55 2.97
CA ILE A 154 -6.89 -8.75 2.07
C ILE A 154 -6.02 -9.90 2.58
N PHE A 155 -5.40 -10.62 1.65
CA PHE A 155 -4.32 -11.55 1.92
C PHE A 155 -3.14 -11.23 1.00
N VAL A 156 -1.99 -10.89 1.58
CA VAL A 156 -0.73 -10.71 0.84
C VAL A 156 0.04 -12.02 0.91
N PRO A 157 0.23 -12.74 -0.21
CA PRO A 157 0.95 -14.01 -0.23
C PRO A 157 2.47 -13.85 -0.09
N GLY A 158 3.19 -14.96 0.15
CA GLY A 158 4.64 -14.96 0.15
C GLY A 158 5.23 -14.62 -1.23
N GLN A 159 4.59 -15.10 -2.29
CA GLN A 159 4.98 -14.83 -3.68
C GLN A 159 4.19 -13.64 -4.29
N TYR A 160 4.01 -12.58 -3.50
CA TYR A 160 3.27 -11.37 -3.88
C TYR A 160 3.77 -10.69 -5.17
N TRP A 161 5.02 -10.93 -5.55
CA TRP A 161 5.66 -10.43 -6.77
C TRP A 161 5.41 -11.28 -8.02
N GLY A 162 4.65 -12.38 -7.88
CA GLY A 162 4.39 -13.34 -8.95
C GLY A 162 3.46 -12.82 -10.03
N ASN A 163 3.35 -13.58 -11.11
CA ASN A 163 2.51 -13.29 -12.28
C ASN A 163 1.46 -14.37 -12.58
N GLY A 164 1.18 -15.25 -11.60
CA GLY A 164 0.20 -16.33 -11.71
C GLY A 164 0.74 -17.65 -12.24
N ARG A 165 2.05 -17.76 -12.49
CA ARG A 165 2.71 -19.05 -12.81
C ARG A 165 3.04 -19.85 -11.56
N GLU A 166 3.16 -19.19 -10.45
CA GLU A 166 3.53 -19.73 -9.15
C GLU A 166 2.41 -20.63 -8.60
N ASP A 167 2.77 -21.79 -8.07
CA ASP A 167 1.80 -22.74 -7.52
C ASP A 167 1.06 -22.18 -6.30
N GLU A 168 1.71 -21.29 -5.52
CA GLU A 168 1.07 -20.53 -4.45
C GLU A 168 -0.09 -19.70 -4.99
N LEU A 169 0.15 -18.88 -6.01
CA LEU A 169 -0.88 -17.97 -6.54
C LEU A 169 -2.03 -18.74 -7.19
N LYS A 170 -1.73 -19.86 -7.88
CA LYS A 170 -2.77 -20.75 -8.42
C LYS A 170 -3.64 -21.35 -7.31
N SER A 171 -3.00 -21.89 -6.28
CA SER A 171 -3.72 -22.46 -5.12
C SER A 171 -4.59 -21.42 -4.43
N LEU A 172 -4.09 -20.21 -4.23
CA LEU A 172 -4.83 -19.11 -3.62
C LEU A 172 -6.00 -18.64 -4.50
N ASN A 173 -5.79 -18.52 -5.80
CA ASN A 173 -6.86 -18.15 -6.73
C ASN A 173 -8.04 -19.14 -6.69
N GLU A 174 -7.77 -20.42 -6.51
CA GLU A 174 -8.78 -21.47 -6.48
C GLU A 174 -9.48 -21.62 -5.12
N ASN A 175 -8.76 -21.42 -4.01
CA ASN A 175 -9.20 -21.90 -2.70
C ASN A 175 -9.42 -20.81 -1.64
N LEU A 176 -8.98 -19.55 -1.87
CA LEU A 176 -9.32 -18.47 -0.94
C LEU A 176 -10.83 -18.25 -0.85
N PRO A 177 -11.37 -17.86 0.31
CA PRO A 177 -12.75 -17.42 0.41
C PRO A 177 -13.10 -16.32 -0.61
N SER A 178 -14.31 -16.32 -1.12
CA SER A 178 -14.75 -15.32 -2.13
C SER A 178 -14.68 -13.87 -1.62
N SER A 179 -14.73 -13.69 -0.31
CA SER A 179 -14.57 -12.39 0.37
C SER A 179 -13.12 -11.98 0.59
N THR A 180 -12.14 -12.83 0.26
CA THR A 180 -10.72 -12.49 0.40
C THR A 180 -10.16 -12.00 -0.92
N SER A 181 -9.57 -10.80 -0.92
CA SER A 181 -8.81 -10.29 -2.06
C SER A 181 -7.34 -10.68 -1.92
N MET A 182 -6.82 -11.42 -2.91
CA MET A 182 -5.38 -11.66 -3.03
C MET A 182 -4.70 -10.36 -3.46
N THR A 183 -3.66 -9.95 -2.74
CA THR A 183 -2.96 -8.68 -2.97
C THR A 183 -1.54 -8.93 -3.50
N LEU A 184 -1.22 -8.38 -4.66
CA LEU A 184 0.05 -8.56 -5.37
C LEU A 184 0.71 -7.21 -5.65
N THR A 185 1.98 -7.22 -6.07
CA THR A 185 2.73 -5.98 -6.36
C THR A 185 2.96 -5.70 -7.85
N GLY A 186 2.24 -6.36 -8.75
CA GLY A 186 2.32 -6.06 -10.19
C GLY A 186 3.37 -6.86 -10.96
N GLY A 187 3.66 -8.10 -10.57
CA GLY A 187 4.56 -9.02 -11.27
C GLY A 187 6.05 -8.84 -10.96
N LYS A 188 6.38 -7.92 -10.10
CA LYS A 188 7.70 -7.65 -9.52
C LYS A 188 7.50 -6.87 -8.21
N ILE A 189 8.52 -6.71 -7.38
CA ILE A 189 8.41 -6.01 -6.09
C ILE A 189 7.94 -4.55 -6.30
N TRP A 190 8.54 -3.83 -7.23
CA TRP A 190 8.13 -2.48 -7.63
C TRP A 190 7.37 -2.54 -8.96
N GLY A 191 6.20 -3.18 -8.92
CA GLY A 191 5.36 -3.37 -10.11
C GLY A 191 4.40 -2.21 -10.34
N GLU A 192 3.64 -2.35 -11.41
CA GLU A 192 2.78 -1.32 -11.97
C GLU A 192 1.34 -1.83 -12.07
N VAL A 193 0.39 -0.94 -11.98
CA VAL A 193 -0.98 -1.20 -12.45
C VAL A 193 -0.93 -1.09 -13.97
N SER A 194 -0.90 -2.22 -14.66
CA SER A 194 -0.84 -2.24 -16.13
C SER A 194 -1.72 -3.34 -16.73
N GLU A 195 -2.31 -3.06 -17.87
CA GLU A 195 -3.12 -4.04 -18.62
C GLU A 195 -2.29 -5.29 -18.98
N SER A 196 -1.04 -5.09 -19.38
CA SER A 196 -0.13 -6.19 -19.76
C SER A 196 0.09 -7.18 -18.61
N PHE A 197 0.35 -6.67 -17.39
CA PHE A 197 0.51 -7.52 -16.21
C PHE A 197 -0.80 -8.24 -15.86
N LEU A 198 -1.90 -7.51 -15.78
CA LEU A 198 -3.19 -8.06 -15.32
C LEU A 198 -3.75 -9.09 -16.31
N SER A 199 -3.62 -8.85 -17.61
CA SER A 199 -3.99 -9.82 -18.65
C SER A 199 -3.12 -11.07 -18.58
N THR A 200 -1.81 -10.93 -18.35
CA THR A 200 -0.90 -12.06 -18.14
C THR A 200 -1.29 -12.86 -16.90
N LEU A 201 -1.54 -12.18 -15.78
CA LEU A 201 -1.98 -12.80 -14.53
C LEU A 201 -3.29 -13.58 -14.72
N LYS A 202 -4.29 -12.94 -15.34
CA LYS A 202 -5.58 -13.57 -15.66
C LYS A 202 -5.38 -14.84 -16.50
N ASN A 203 -4.60 -14.76 -17.58
CA ASN A 203 -4.35 -15.90 -18.46
C ASN A 203 -3.68 -17.06 -17.70
N ASN A 204 -2.69 -16.77 -16.86
CA ASN A 204 -1.98 -17.78 -16.09
C ASN A 204 -2.88 -18.43 -15.02
N LEU A 205 -3.67 -17.63 -14.30
CA LEU A 205 -4.57 -18.13 -13.25
C LEU A 205 -5.83 -18.79 -13.79
N SER A 206 -6.23 -18.51 -15.03
CA SER A 206 -7.37 -19.13 -15.70
C SER A 206 -6.98 -20.38 -16.51
N ALA A 207 -5.72 -20.72 -16.57
CA ALA A 207 -5.24 -21.89 -17.32
C ALA A 207 -5.96 -23.17 -16.86
N GLY A 208 -6.31 -24.05 -17.81
CA GLY A 208 -7.04 -25.28 -17.53
C GLY A 208 -8.54 -25.07 -17.18
N GLY A 209 -9.13 -23.94 -17.59
CA GLY A 209 -10.56 -23.66 -17.38
C GLY A 209 -10.90 -23.15 -15.97
N LYS A 210 -9.91 -22.67 -15.23
CA LYS A 210 -10.11 -22.08 -13.89
C LYS A 210 -10.71 -20.68 -13.99
N THR A 211 -11.37 -20.26 -12.93
CA THR A 211 -11.94 -18.90 -12.85
C THR A 211 -10.93 -17.94 -12.28
N TYR A 212 -10.63 -16.85 -13.01
CA TYR A 212 -9.85 -15.74 -12.50
C TYR A 212 -10.62 -14.96 -11.45
N ARG A 213 -9.96 -14.60 -10.38
CA ARG A 213 -10.48 -13.70 -9.34
C ARG A 213 -9.74 -12.39 -9.39
N PRO A 214 -10.45 -11.25 -9.50
CA PRO A 214 -9.82 -9.93 -9.47
C PRO A 214 -8.95 -9.75 -8.23
N VAL A 215 -7.74 -9.24 -8.42
CA VAL A 215 -6.76 -9.02 -7.34
C VAL A 215 -6.73 -7.57 -6.91
N SER A 216 -6.29 -7.29 -5.70
CA SER A 216 -5.84 -5.95 -5.34
C SER A 216 -4.35 -5.80 -5.60
N LEU A 217 -3.91 -4.58 -5.92
CA LEU A 217 -2.49 -4.29 -6.13
C LEU A 217 -1.96 -3.37 -5.04
N TRP A 218 -0.88 -3.81 -4.41
CA TRP A 218 -0.03 -3.02 -3.53
C TRP A 218 1.09 -2.43 -4.38
N ILE A 219 1.03 -1.17 -4.64
CA ILE A 219 1.99 -0.47 -5.49
C ILE A 219 3.05 0.19 -4.61
N ASN A 220 4.30 -0.24 -4.79
CA ASN A 220 5.47 0.30 -4.09
C ASN A 220 5.90 1.64 -4.72
N TRP A 221 5.01 2.59 -4.70
CA TRP A 221 5.17 3.99 -5.08
C TRP A 221 4.25 4.83 -4.18
N PRO A 222 4.71 5.91 -3.56
CA PRO A 222 6.03 6.53 -3.64
C PRO A 222 7.04 6.07 -2.57
N VAL A 223 7.00 4.83 -2.13
CA VAL A 223 7.86 4.31 -1.05
C VAL A 223 9.36 4.60 -1.31
N THR A 224 10.06 4.98 -0.25
CA THR A 224 11.49 5.34 -0.25
C THR A 224 12.33 4.56 0.76
N ASP A 225 11.85 3.43 1.24
CA ASP A 225 12.54 2.65 2.27
C ASP A 225 13.92 2.12 1.82
N ASN A 226 14.13 1.93 0.52
CA ASN A 226 15.42 1.58 -0.07
C ASN A 226 16.25 2.80 -0.53
N SER A 227 15.70 4.01 -0.47
CA SER A 227 16.37 5.27 -0.87
C SER A 227 15.94 6.43 0.04
N LYS A 228 16.19 6.30 1.32
CA LYS A 228 15.70 7.20 2.39
C LYS A 228 16.13 8.66 2.27
N GLN A 229 17.11 8.96 1.43
CA GLN A 229 17.66 10.31 1.21
C GLN A 229 16.93 11.07 0.09
N HIS A 230 15.92 10.47 -0.51
CA HIS A 230 15.23 11.01 -1.68
C HIS A 230 13.72 11.00 -1.47
N LEU A 231 13.04 12.10 -1.80
CA LEU A 231 11.59 12.15 -1.83
C LEU A 231 11.09 11.80 -3.23
N ILE A 232 9.85 11.30 -3.31
CA ILE A 232 9.19 10.97 -4.58
C ILE A 232 7.88 11.75 -4.66
N LEU A 233 7.87 12.79 -5.48
CA LEU A 233 6.76 13.73 -5.61
C LEU A 233 6.06 13.65 -6.98
N GLY A 234 6.35 12.62 -7.76
CA GLY A 234 5.78 12.44 -9.09
C GLY A 234 6.04 11.06 -9.66
N GLY A 235 5.93 10.92 -10.97
CA GLY A 235 6.16 9.65 -11.67
C GLY A 235 5.00 8.67 -11.64
N GLY A 236 3.82 9.08 -11.16
CA GLY A 236 2.64 8.22 -11.05
C GLY A 236 2.20 7.64 -12.39
N GLU A 237 2.43 8.34 -13.50
CA GLU A 237 2.14 7.87 -14.86
C GLU A 237 2.89 6.59 -15.26
N LYS A 238 3.98 6.28 -14.55
CA LYS A 238 4.78 5.06 -14.79
C LYS A 238 4.37 3.89 -13.90
N PHE A 239 3.59 4.13 -12.85
CA PHE A 239 3.11 3.11 -11.92
C PHE A 239 1.61 2.83 -12.06
N LEU A 240 0.84 3.80 -12.51
CA LEU A 240 -0.60 3.71 -12.72
C LEU A 240 -0.87 3.98 -14.20
N HIS A 241 -0.91 2.93 -15.00
CA HIS A 241 -1.02 3.06 -16.45
C HIS A 241 -2.45 3.41 -16.88
N PRO A 242 -2.63 4.14 -17.99
CA PRO A 242 -3.94 4.37 -18.58
C PRO A 242 -4.54 3.09 -19.19
N ASN A 243 -5.85 3.11 -19.40
CA ASN A 243 -6.58 2.10 -20.16
C ASN A 243 -6.48 0.67 -19.61
N VAL A 244 -6.42 0.52 -18.29
CA VAL A 244 -6.48 -0.79 -17.61
C VAL A 244 -7.93 -1.21 -17.46
N ASP A 245 -8.25 -2.47 -17.79
CA ASP A 245 -9.58 -3.03 -17.57
C ASP A 245 -9.88 -3.11 -16.06
N PRO A 246 -10.82 -2.30 -15.54
CA PRO A 246 -11.11 -2.28 -14.11
C PRO A 246 -11.71 -3.60 -13.60
N SER A 247 -12.25 -4.46 -14.46
CA SER A 247 -12.78 -5.77 -14.07
C SER A 247 -11.69 -6.75 -13.63
N LEU A 248 -10.43 -6.47 -13.93
CA LEU A 248 -9.27 -7.28 -13.52
C LEU A 248 -8.80 -6.97 -12.10
N LEU A 249 -9.27 -5.87 -11.52
CA LEU A 249 -8.86 -5.37 -10.21
C LEU A 249 -10.00 -5.37 -9.21
N SER A 250 -9.70 -5.69 -7.95
CA SER A 250 -10.59 -5.44 -6.81
C SER A 250 -10.24 -4.14 -6.07
N GLY A 251 -9.06 -3.58 -6.30
CA GLY A 251 -8.60 -2.33 -5.71
C GLY A 251 -7.11 -2.09 -5.91
N ILE A 252 -6.67 -0.90 -5.56
CA ILE A 252 -5.25 -0.53 -5.48
C ILE A 252 -4.96 0.09 -4.12
N MET A 253 -3.77 -0.12 -3.61
CA MET A 253 -3.24 0.54 -2.42
C MET A 253 -1.81 0.99 -2.68
N LEU A 254 -1.50 2.22 -2.30
CA LEU A 254 -0.14 2.77 -2.43
C LEU A 254 0.63 2.52 -1.14
N ASN A 255 1.90 2.14 -1.26
CA ASN A 255 2.86 2.13 -0.17
C ASN A 255 3.61 3.47 -0.16
N PRO A 256 3.40 4.32 0.87
CA PRO A 256 3.91 5.68 0.89
C PRO A 256 5.35 5.76 1.38
N MET A 257 5.88 6.99 1.39
CA MET A 257 7.12 7.32 2.07
C MET A 257 6.94 7.35 3.58
N GLN A 258 8.06 7.22 4.34
CA GLN A 258 8.04 7.48 5.78
C GLN A 258 7.72 8.95 6.13
N GLN A 259 7.80 9.87 5.17
CA GLN A 259 7.37 11.25 5.30
C GLN A 259 5.90 11.37 4.88
N SER A 260 5.01 11.61 5.84
CA SER A 260 3.56 11.63 5.63
C SER A 260 3.12 12.76 4.70
N GLU A 261 3.59 13.99 4.93
CA GLU A 261 3.19 15.16 4.16
C GLU A 261 3.56 15.07 2.67
N PRO A 262 4.82 14.78 2.29
CA PRO A 262 5.17 14.61 0.87
C PRO A 262 4.43 13.45 0.20
N SER A 263 4.04 12.43 0.95
CA SER A 263 3.27 11.29 0.42
C SER A 263 1.89 11.69 -0.10
N LYS A 264 1.32 12.78 0.41
CA LYS A 264 -0.02 13.27 0.00
C LYS A 264 -0.10 13.57 -1.50
N ILE A 265 1.00 13.98 -2.14
CA ILE A 265 1.05 14.20 -3.61
C ILE A 265 0.69 12.90 -4.36
N ALA A 266 1.38 11.82 -4.06
CA ALA A 266 1.12 10.53 -4.69
C ALA A 266 -0.25 9.96 -4.32
N LEU A 267 -0.68 10.13 -3.07
CA LEU A 267 -1.99 9.68 -2.60
C LEU A 267 -3.12 10.40 -3.30
N PHE A 268 -2.98 11.69 -3.58
CA PHE A 268 -3.92 12.44 -4.43
C PHE A 268 -4.02 11.81 -5.82
N SER A 269 -2.89 11.61 -6.48
CA SER A 269 -2.85 11.01 -7.83
C SER A 269 -3.46 9.60 -7.84
N GLY A 270 -3.15 8.76 -6.84
CA GLY A 270 -3.72 7.43 -6.71
C GLY A 270 -5.22 7.42 -6.44
N ALA A 271 -5.72 8.37 -5.65
CA ALA A 271 -7.15 8.55 -5.40
C ALA A 271 -7.89 8.94 -6.68
N GLN A 272 -7.37 9.91 -7.44
CA GLN A 272 -7.95 10.33 -8.72
C GLN A 272 -7.98 9.17 -9.72
N TYR A 273 -6.88 8.44 -9.83
CA TYR A 273 -6.83 7.24 -10.68
C TYR A 273 -7.85 6.18 -10.29
N SER A 274 -8.02 5.91 -9.01
CA SER A 274 -8.98 4.92 -8.52
C SER A 274 -10.43 5.32 -8.76
N TRP A 275 -10.72 6.62 -8.77
CA TRP A 275 -12.04 7.15 -9.06
C TRP A 275 -12.33 7.18 -10.56
N LYS A 276 -11.37 7.63 -11.33
CA LYS A 276 -11.43 7.71 -12.79
C LYS A 276 -10.03 7.58 -13.36
N GLN A 277 -9.74 6.43 -13.96
CA GLN A 277 -8.45 6.22 -14.63
C GLN A 277 -8.21 7.32 -15.66
N TRP A 278 -7.00 7.84 -15.69
CA TRP A 278 -6.58 8.76 -16.75
C TRP A 278 -6.40 8.03 -18.09
N LYS A 279 -6.50 8.77 -19.18
CA LYS A 279 -6.47 8.24 -20.54
C LYS A 279 -5.08 8.30 -21.18
N SER A 280 -4.18 9.09 -20.60
CA SER A 280 -2.83 9.28 -21.12
C SER A 280 -1.86 9.67 -19.99
N GLU A 281 -0.54 9.58 -20.28
CA GLU A 281 0.50 10.07 -19.37
C GLU A 281 0.42 11.58 -19.14
N GLU A 282 0.01 12.36 -20.15
CA GLU A 282 -0.18 13.80 -20.02
C GLU A 282 -1.31 14.15 -19.05
N GLU A 283 -2.41 13.40 -19.08
CA GLU A 283 -3.49 13.58 -18.09
C GLU A 283 -3.00 13.24 -16.68
N ALA A 284 -2.23 12.16 -16.53
CA ALA A 284 -1.63 11.79 -15.25
C ALA A 284 -0.71 12.87 -14.69
N LYS A 285 0.15 13.47 -15.52
CA LYS A 285 1.03 14.59 -15.14
C LYS A 285 0.25 15.81 -14.69
N LYS A 286 -0.82 16.19 -15.43
CA LYS A 286 -1.70 17.31 -15.05
C LYS A 286 -2.37 17.07 -13.70
N ILE A 287 -2.81 15.84 -13.43
CA ILE A 287 -3.41 15.48 -12.14
C ILE A 287 -2.36 15.56 -11.03
N ASN A 288 -1.14 15.11 -11.27
CA ASN A 288 -0.05 15.24 -10.31
C ASN A 288 0.30 16.71 -10.04
N ASP A 289 0.25 17.59 -11.06
CA ASP A 289 0.45 19.03 -10.88
C ASP A 289 -0.63 19.65 -9.99
N ILE A 290 -1.88 19.25 -10.16
CA ILE A 290 -3.00 19.68 -9.30
C ILE A 290 -2.82 19.19 -7.86
N ALA A 291 -2.17 18.06 -7.65
CA ALA A 291 -1.91 17.53 -6.31
C ALA A 291 -1.11 18.51 -5.45
N PHE A 292 -0.15 19.23 -6.03
CA PHE A 292 0.64 20.24 -5.32
C PHE A 292 -0.23 21.40 -4.81
N ASN A 293 -1.21 21.82 -5.60
CA ASN A 293 -2.15 22.86 -5.21
C ASN A 293 -3.01 22.38 -4.04
N PHE A 294 -3.60 21.19 -4.17
CA PHE A 294 -4.49 20.63 -3.17
C PHE A 294 -3.78 20.36 -1.84
N VAL A 295 -2.55 19.85 -1.87
CA VAL A 295 -1.75 19.60 -0.67
C VAL A 295 -1.35 20.89 0.04
N GLU A 296 -1.03 21.95 -0.72
CA GLU A 296 -0.59 23.23 -0.16
C GLU A 296 -1.75 24.05 0.43
N ASN A 297 -2.88 24.13 -0.27
CA ASN A 297 -3.94 25.09 0.08
C ASN A 297 -5.36 24.48 0.18
N GLY A 298 -5.53 23.17 -0.09
CA GLY A 298 -6.84 22.50 -0.10
C GLY A 298 -7.73 22.83 -1.30
N HIS A 299 -7.19 23.52 -2.31
CA HIS A 299 -7.90 23.91 -3.52
C HIS A 299 -7.18 23.43 -4.78
N PHE A 300 -7.86 23.49 -5.93
CA PHE A 300 -7.27 23.06 -7.21
C PHE A 300 -6.55 24.20 -7.96
N GLU A 301 -6.67 25.42 -7.48
CA GLU A 301 -6.11 26.61 -8.09
C GLU A 301 -4.66 26.81 -7.70
N ASP A 302 -3.87 27.32 -8.65
CA ASP A 302 -2.46 27.64 -8.43
C ASP A 302 -2.27 28.77 -7.41
N SER A 303 -1.26 28.60 -6.56
CA SER A 303 -0.68 29.64 -5.72
C SER A 303 0.81 29.81 -6.06
N LYS A 304 1.42 30.90 -5.61
CA LYS A 304 2.87 31.08 -5.75
C LYS A 304 3.65 29.98 -5.00
N VAL A 305 3.12 29.52 -3.88
CA VAL A 305 3.75 28.46 -3.06
C VAL A 305 3.60 27.12 -3.74
N SER A 306 2.42 26.77 -4.22
CA SER A 306 2.21 25.50 -4.93
C SER A 306 3.02 25.43 -6.24
N ALA A 307 3.16 26.55 -6.96
CA ALA A 307 4.00 26.63 -8.14
C ALA A 307 5.48 26.38 -7.82
N ALA A 308 6.01 26.98 -6.75
CA ALA A 308 7.39 26.75 -6.30
C ALA A 308 7.57 25.31 -5.80
N PHE A 309 6.59 24.75 -5.08
CA PHE A 309 6.62 23.38 -4.60
C PHE A 309 6.60 22.37 -5.77
N ARG A 310 5.80 22.61 -6.79
CA ARG A 310 5.77 21.82 -8.02
C ARG A 310 7.09 21.87 -8.78
N GLU A 311 7.71 23.05 -8.87
CA GLU A 311 9.03 23.18 -9.49
C GLU A 311 10.07 22.34 -8.73
N LEU A 312 10.09 22.38 -7.40
CA LEU A 312 10.92 21.51 -6.58
C LEU A 312 10.62 20.03 -6.84
N GLY A 313 9.35 19.66 -6.98
CA GLY A 313 8.89 18.30 -7.22
C GLY A 313 9.47 17.66 -8.48
N LYS A 314 9.77 18.45 -9.53
CA LYS A 314 10.40 17.95 -10.76
C LYS A 314 11.78 17.33 -10.54
N HIS A 315 12.43 17.65 -9.43
CA HIS A 315 13.74 17.16 -9.06
C HIS A 315 13.67 15.99 -8.07
N MET A 316 12.47 15.48 -7.79
CA MET A 316 12.20 14.47 -6.76
C MET A 316 11.16 13.46 -7.28
N ILE A 317 11.45 12.75 -8.35
CA ILE A 317 10.52 11.79 -8.96
C ILE A 317 11.09 10.38 -9.14
N ASN A 318 12.41 10.23 -9.08
CA ASN A 318 13.07 8.96 -9.33
C ASN A 318 13.16 8.16 -8.03
N GLN A 319 12.65 6.92 -8.03
CA GLN A 319 12.78 6.04 -6.87
C GLN A 319 14.23 5.72 -6.51
N ASN A 320 15.16 5.86 -7.46
CA ASN A 320 16.59 5.69 -7.25
C ASN A 320 16.96 4.39 -6.52
N MET A 321 16.16 3.35 -6.71
CA MET A 321 16.38 2.02 -6.14
C MET A 321 17.27 1.19 -7.06
N ASP A 322 17.06 -0.09 -7.18
CA ASP A 322 17.87 -0.93 -8.05
C ASP A 322 17.41 -0.86 -9.53
N THR A 323 18.07 -1.62 -10.38
CA THR A 323 17.81 -1.64 -11.84
C THR A 323 16.44 -2.21 -12.23
N ARG A 324 15.70 -2.79 -11.30
CA ARG A 324 14.39 -3.40 -11.52
C ARG A 324 13.23 -2.41 -11.39
N VAL A 325 13.50 -1.19 -10.95
CA VAL A 325 12.50 -0.12 -10.88
C VAL A 325 12.48 0.69 -12.17
N VAL A 326 11.36 1.34 -12.40
CA VAL A 326 11.23 2.33 -13.47
C VAL A 326 12.14 3.51 -13.17
N LYS A 327 13.07 3.80 -14.06
CA LYS A 327 13.90 5.00 -13.98
C LYS A 327 13.20 6.13 -14.70
N LEU A 328 13.08 7.25 -14.01
CA LEU A 328 12.52 8.48 -14.54
C LEU A 328 13.63 9.52 -14.66
N GLU A 329 13.55 10.30 -15.72
CA GLU A 329 14.42 11.46 -15.86
C GLU A 329 13.94 12.55 -14.92
N GLU A 330 14.83 13.00 -14.04
CA GLU A 330 14.56 14.12 -13.15
C GLU A 330 15.64 15.18 -13.31
N SER A 331 15.33 16.40 -12.94
CA SER A 331 16.25 17.55 -13.03
C SER A 331 16.78 17.80 -14.44
N VAL A 332 16.03 17.45 -15.47
CA VAL A 332 16.46 17.58 -16.88
C VAL A 332 16.89 19.01 -17.20
N ASP A 333 16.14 20.00 -16.71
CA ASP A 333 16.43 21.41 -16.92
C ASP A 333 17.49 21.95 -15.95
N LEU A 334 17.53 21.44 -14.72
CA LEU A 334 18.43 21.94 -13.68
C LEU A 334 19.84 21.36 -13.77
N ALA A 335 19.98 20.09 -14.11
CA ALA A 335 21.28 19.43 -14.17
C ALA A 335 22.27 20.11 -15.14
N PRO A 336 21.88 20.49 -16.38
CA PRO A 336 22.73 21.25 -17.28
C PRO A 336 23.12 22.64 -16.72
N LYS A 337 22.18 23.34 -16.09
CA LYS A 337 22.42 24.66 -15.50
C LYS A 337 23.41 24.58 -14.32
N LEU A 338 23.27 23.57 -13.46
CA LEU A 338 24.22 23.34 -12.37
C LEU A 338 25.61 22.96 -12.89
N THR A 339 25.67 22.17 -13.96
CA THR A 339 26.94 21.80 -14.59
C THR A 339 27.64 23.03 -15.17
N ASP A 340 26.91 23.89 -15.87
CA ASP A 340 27.44 25.14 -16.39
C ASP A 340 27.91 26.08 -15.27
N PHE A 341 27.07 26.27 -14.23
CA PHE A 341 27.42 27.04 -13.04
C PHE A 341 28.73 26.56 -12.40
N MET A 342 28.82 25.25 -12.12
CA MET A 342 30.02 24.66 -11.50
C MET A 342 31.26 24.80 -12.38
N THR A 343 31.11 24.69 -13.69
CA THR A 343 32.19 24.85 -14.65
C THR A 343 32.73 26.28 -14.63
N LYS A 344 31.84 27.27 -14.70
CA LYS A 344 32.20 28.68 -14.65
C LYS A 344 32.79 29.09 -13.32
N LEU A 345 32.21 28.60 -12.21
CA LEU A 345 32.75 28.85 -10.86
C LEU A 345 34.17 28.31 -10.70
N LYS A 346 34.42 27.08 -11.16
CA LYS A 346 35.79 26.48 -11.12
C LYS A 346 36.78 27.22 -12.01
N ALA A 347 36.31 27.84 -13.09
CA ALA A 347 37.14 28.68 -13.97
C ALA A 347 37.36 30.10 -13.42
N GLY A 348 36.84 30.44 -12.24
CA GLY A 348 36.93 31.76 -11.66
C GLY A 348 36.11 32.83 -12.38
N GLN A 349 35.09 32.44 -13.16
CA GLN A 349 34.23 33.37 -13.86
C GLN A 349 33.11 33.88 -12.92
N ASP A 350 32.58 35.04 -13.24
CA ASP A 350 31.40 35.58 -12.54
C ASP A 350 30.16 34.70 -12.82
N VAL A 351 29.55 34.16 -11.75
CA VAL A 351 28.37 33.32 -11.80
C VAL A 351 27.13 33.97 -11.21
N THR A 352 27.19 35.26 -10.86
CA THR A 352 26.13 35.99 -10.20
C THR A 352 24.82 36.00 -11.02
N CYS A 353 24.92 36.00 -12.34
CA CYS A 353 23.76 35.94 -13.25
C CYS A 353 23.14 34.53 -13.41
N LEU A 354 23.77 33.50 -12.81
CA LEU A 354 23.31 32.08 -12.91
C LEU A 354 22.59 31.62 -11.65
N LEU A 355 22.53 32.44 -10.62
CA LEU A 355 21.75 32.27 -9.40
C LEU A 355 20.41 32.98 -9.53
#